data_07da5e5cf6968db2b8792300b7e50d81
#
_entry.id   07da5e5cf6968db2b8792300b7e50d81
#
_cell.length_a   1.000
_cell.length_b   1.000
_cell.length_c   1.000
_cell.angle_alpha   90.00
_cell.angle_beta   90.00
_cell.angle_gamma   90.00
#
_symmetry.space_group_name_H-M   'P 1'
#
loop_
_entity.id
_entity.type
_entity.pdbx_description
1 polymer ?
#
loop_
_entity_poly.entity_id
_entity_poly.type
_entity_poly.pdbx_seq_one_letter_code
_entity_poly.pdbx_strand_id
1 'polypeptide(L)'
;SPGLKELMLLSLLTANHARELALLRGLPDPEEANLCGMFRNLGEVLVAAYFPRDYARILQVMEQRACGQAAAAFEVLGFPYEELGEAMARNWGMPDRVVAGIRSAGTQASDDLLAITAFAHELTTAVYRRDADPARDGVAEVLQRFAKRLKLGRDEVGGVLQSALKE
;
A
#
# COMPACT_ATOMS: atom_id res chain seq x y z
N SER A 1 -1.29 0.22 19.92
CA SER A 1 -1.81 1.57 19.70
C SER A 1 -2.93 1.56 18.67
N PRO A 2 -3.88 2.51 18.73
CA PRO A 2 -4.95 2.59 17.72
C PRO A 2 -4.41 2.71 16.28
N GLY A 3 -3.31 3.43 16.10
CA GLY A 3 -2.67 3.57 14.79
C GLY A 3 -2.16 2.25 14.23
N LEU A 4 -1.60 1.38 15.07
CA LEU A 4 -1.13 0.07 14.64
C LEU A 4 -2.28 -0.83 14.18
N LYS A 5 -3.39 -0.87 14.92
CA LYS A 5 -4.57 -1.65 14.53
C LYS A 5 -5.11 -1.19 13.18
N GLU A 6 -5.17 0.12 12.98
CA GLU A 6 -5.63 0.71 11.72
C GLU A 6 -4.71 0.30 10.55
N LEU A 7 -3.39 0.36 10.75
CA LEU A 7 -2.43 -0.06 9.73
C LEU A 7 -2.53 -1.55 9.41
N MET A 8 -2.73 -2.39 10.41
CA MET A 8 -2.91 -3.83 10.19
C MET A 8 -4.19 -4.12 9.41
N LEU A 9 -5.29 -3.41 9.74
CA LEU A 9 -6.53 -3.53 8.98
C LEU A 9 -6.34 -3.08 7.52
N LEU A 10 -5.64 -1.99 7.30
CA LEU A 10 -5.33 -1.52 5.95
C LEU A 10 -4.49 -2.54 5.17
N SER A 11 -3.56 -3.23 5.83
CA SER A 11 -2.78 -4.30 5.20
C SER A 11 -3.67 -5.46 4.76
N LEU A 12 -4.61 -5.87 5.60
CA LEU A 12 -5.56 -6.94 5.26
C LEU A 12 -6.49 -6.53 4.11
N LEU A 13 -6.99 -5.31 4.11
CA LEU A 13 -7.82 -4.78 3.03
C LEU A 13 -7.04 -4.69 1.72
N THR A 14 -5.80 -4.22 1.79
CA THR A 14 -4.91 -4.17 0.62
C THR A 14 -4.69 -5.57 0.04
N ALA A 15 -4.47 -6.55 0.91
CA ALA A 15 -4.31 -7.95 0.49
C ALA A 15 -5.54 -8.44 -0.28
N ASN A 16 -6.74 -8.19 0.25
CA ASN A 16 -7.99 -8.60 -0.39
C ASN A 16 -8.22 -7.86 -1.72
N HIS A 17 -7.93 -6.57 -1.78
CA HIS A 17 -8.02 -5.80 -3.02
C HIS A 17 -7.04 -6.33 -4.08
N ALA A 18 -5.81 -6.63 -3.68
CA ALA A 18 -4.80 -7.18 -4.60
C ALA A 18 -5.25 -8.53 -5.18
N ARG A 19 -5.82 -9.40 -4.33
CA ARG A 19 -6.35 -10.68 -4.76
C ARG A 19 -7.49 -10.52 -5.76
N GLU A 20 -8.47 -9.67 -5.46
CA GLU A 20 -9.62 -9.42 -6.34
C GLU A 20 -9.18 -8.81 -7.68
N LEU A 21 -8.21 -7.91 -7.66
CA LEU A 21 -7.64 -7.32 -8.87
C LEU A 21 -6.90 -8.37 -9.71
N ALA A 22 -6.17 -9.28 -9.06
CA ALA A 22 -5.50 -10.38 -9.73
C ALA A 22 -6.49 -11.32 -10.42
N LEU A 23 -7.61 -11.64 -9.75
CA LEU A 23 -8.70 -12.41 -10.34
C LEU A 23 -9.29 -11.69 -11.55
N LEU A 24 -9.57 -10.41 -11.44
CA LEU A 24 -10.13 -9.60 -12.51
C LEU A 24 -9.20 -9.56 -13.74
N ARG A 25 -7.90 -9.52 -13.52
CA ARG A 25 -6.89 -9.48 -14.58
C ARG A 25 -6.46 -10.87 -15.07
N GLY A 26 -7.00 -11.93 -14.50
CA GLY A 26 -6.69 -13.28 -14.91
C GLY A 26 -5.29 -13.74 -14.56
N LEU A 27 -4.70 -13.23 -13.48
CA LEU A 27 -3.38 -13.69 -13.04
C LEU A 27 -3.45 -15.14 -12.52
N PRO A 28 -2.37 -15.93 -12.72
CA PRO A 28 -2.41 -17.36 -12.39
C PRO A 28 -2.46 -17.67 -10.90
N ASP A 29 -1.99 -16.76 -10.06
CA ASP A 29 -1.93 -16.98 -8.60
C ASP A 29 -2.45 -15.78 -7.81
N PRO A 30 -3.79 -15.71 -7.59
CA PRO A 30 -4.38 -14.64 -6.79
C PRO A 30 -3.90 -14.62 -5.33
N GLU A 31 -3.52 -15.77 -4.77
CA GLU A 31 -3.03 -15.84 -3.40
C GLU A 31 -1.63 -15.22 -3.26
N GLU A 32 -0.82 -15.29 -4.30
CA GLU A 32 0.46 -14.55 -4.34
C GLU A 32 0.21 -13.04 -4.31
N ALA A 33 -0.80 -12.57 -5.03
CA ALA A 33 -1.19 -11.16 -5.00
C ALA A 33 -1.69 -10.73 -3.61
N ASN A 34 -2.46 -11.59 -2.95
CA ASN A 34 -2.88 -11.36 -1.57
C ASN A 34 -1.67 -11.18 -0.65
N LEU A 35 -0.70 -12.08 -0.74
CA LEU A 35 0.52 -12.04 0.05
C LEU A 35 1.33 -10.76 -0.22
N CYS A 36 1.52 -10.39 -1.48
CA CYS A 36 2.21 -9.15 -1.84
C CYS A 36 1.51 -7.92 -1.28
N GLY A 37 0.18 -7.87 -1.37
CA GLY A 37 -0.62 -6.78 -0.83
C GLY A 37 -0.53 -6.67 0.68
N MET A 38 -0.53 -7.81 1.37
CA MET A 38 -0.42 -7.86 2.83
C MET A 38 0.89 -7.25 3.33
N PHE A 39 2.00 -7.51 2.65
CA PHE A 39 3.33 -7.07 3.07
C PHE A 39 3.81 -5.77 2.40
N ARG A 40 3.02 -5.21 1.49
CA ARG A 40 3.38 -3.96 0.78
C ARG A 40 3.79 -2.85 1.75
N ASN A 41 3.08 -2.70 2.87
CA ASN A 41 3.28 -1.63 3.84
C ASN A 41 3.99 -2.11 5.10
N LEU A 42 4.78 -3.17 4.99
CA LEU A 42 5.47 -3.77 6.14
C LEU A 42 6.33 -2.77 6.90
N GLY A 43 7.05 -1.90 6.20
CA GLY A 43 7.94 -0.92 6.83
C GLY A 43 7.21 0.03 7.77
N GLU A 44 6.10 0.60 7.33
CA GLU A 44 5.29 1.49 8.17
C GLU A 44 4.73 0.75 9.39
N VAL A 45 4.23 -0.46 9.19
CA VAL A 45 3.70 -1.30 10.28
C VAL A 45 4.78 -1.58 11.33
N LEU A 46 6.00 -1.91 10.88
CA LEU A 46 7.12 -2.18 11.79
C LEU A 46 7.52 -0.94 12.60
N VAL A 47 7.56 0.22 11.96
CA VAL A 47 7.89 1.47 12.68
C VAL A 47 6.79 1.79 13.71
N ALA A 48 5.54 1.67 13.34
CA ALA A 48 4.43 1.92 14.27
C ALA A 48 4.45 0.95 15.47
N ALA A 49 4.83 -0.31 15.22
CA ALA A 49 4.85 -1.34 16.28
C ALA A 49 6.05 -1.23 17.21
N TYR A 50 7.24 -1.01 16.65
CA TYR A 50 8.48 -1.09 17.42
C TYR A 50 9.10 0.26 17.75
N PHE A 51 8.74 1.32 17.02
CA PHE A 51 9.26 2.67 17.22
C PHE A 51 8.11 3.67 17.28
N PRO A 52 7.18 3.52 18.25
CA PRO A 52 5.95 4.32 18.27
C PRO A 52 6.20 5.84 18.46
N ARG A 53 7.30 6.21 19.12
CA ARG A 53 7.66 7.64 19.26
C ARG A 53 8.11 8.23 17.94
N ASP A 54 8.92 7.50 17.19
CA ASP A 54 9.35 7.94 15.86
C ASP A 54 8.16 7.98 14.90
N TYR A 55 7.28 7.01 14.98
CA TYR A 55 6.07 7.00 14.16
C TYR A 55 5.20 8.23 14.44
N ALA A 56 4.96 8.54 15.71
CA ALA A 56 4.20 9.73 16.10
C ALA A 56 4.86 11.02 15.59
N ARG A 57 6.21 11.09 15.65
CA ARG A 57 6.96 12.23 15.13
C ARG A 57 6.84 12.36 13.60
N ILE A 58 6.85 11.25 12.88
CA ILE A 58 6.66 11.26 11.43
C ILE A 58 5.30 11.86 11.07
N LEU A 59 4.23 11.42 11.74
CA LEU A 59 2.90 11.96 11.53
C LEU A 59 2.83 13.46 11.85
N GLN A 60 3.50 13.87 12.90
CA GLN A 60 3.59 15.29 13.29
C GLN A 60 4.32 16.13 12.22
N VAL A 61 5.43 15.62 11.69
CA VAL A 61 6.19 16.29 10.62
C VAL A 61 5.34 16.44 9.36
N MET A 62 4.59 15.40 8.99
CA MET A 62 3.68 15.45 7.85
C MET A 62 2.67 16.58 7.99
N GLU A 63 2.07 16.69 9.18
CA GLU A 63 1.08 17.74 9.49
C GLU A 63 1.69 19.13 9.50
N GLN A 64 2.80 19.31 10.22
CA GLN A 64 3.44 20.61 10.39
C GLN A 64 4.04 21.17 9.11
N ARG A 65 4.59 20.34 8.25
CA ARG A 65 5.27 20.76 7.02
C ARG A 65 4.44 20.54 5.76
N ALA A 66 3.23 20.01 5.90
CA ALA A 66 2.36 19.66 4.77
C ALA A 66 3.13 18.84 3.71
N CYS A 67 3.97 17.90 4.16
CA CYS A 67 4.78 17.06 3.28
C CYS A 67 4.23 15.63 3.22
N GLY A 68 4.67 14.88 2.22
CA GLY A 68 4.30 13.47 2.07
C GLY A 68 4.99 12.57 3.08
N GLN A 69 4.49 11.36 3.19
CA GLN A 69 4.97 10.34 4.11
C GLN A 69 6.45 10.01 3.90
N ALA A 70 6.89 9.87 2.65
CA ALA A 70 8.27 9.51 2.33
C ALA A 70 9.26 10.56 2.85
N ALA A 71 8.96 11.84 2.64
CA ALA A 71 9.82 12.92 3.10
C ALA A 71 9.88 12.98 4.64
N ALA A 72 8.73 12.82 5.30
CA ALA A 72 8.66 12.83 6.76
C ALA A 72 9.39 11.65 7.39
N ALA A 73 9.22 10.45 6.85
CA ALA A 73 9.92 9.26 7.31
C ALA A 73 11.43 9.40 7.14
N PHE A 74 11.87 9.91 5.99
CA PHE A 74 13.30 10.14 5.74
C PHE A 74 13.87 11.14 6.75
N GLU A 75 13.15 12.21 7.07
CA GLU A 75 13.62 13.21 8.04
C GLU A 75 13.81 12.60 9.44
N VAL A 76 12.85 11.80 9.89
CA VAL A 76 12.86 11.25 11.26
C VAL A 76 13.76 10.02 11.37
N LEU A 77 13.71 9.12 10.39
CA LEU A 77 14.41 7.83 10.44
C LEU A 77 15.76 7.83 9.70
N GLY A 78 15.93 8.72 8.72
CA GLY A 78 17.07 8.71 7.83
C GLY A 78 16.92 7.76 6.63
N PHE A 79 15.78 7.09 6.49
CA PHE A 79 15.44 6.20 5.39
C PHE A 79 13.91 6.10 5.22
N PRO A 80 13.42 5.73 4.02
CA PRO A 80 11.99 5.53 3.82
C PRO A 80 11.51 4.21 4.41
N TYR A 81 10.22 4.09 4.68
CA TYR A 81 9.63 2.86 5.22
C TYR A 81 9.93 1.62 4.37
N GLU A 82 9.91 1.77 3.05
CA GLU A 82 10.12 0.67 2.10
C GLU A 82 11.48 0.01 2.28
N GLU A 83 12.48 0.78 2.65
CA GLU A 83 13.83 0.25 2.87
C GLU A 83 13.86 -0.70 4.07
N LEU A 84 13.20 -0.33 5.17
CA LEU A 84 13.06 -1.20 6.34
C LEU A 84 12.23 -2.43 6.00
N GLY A 85 11.09 -2.25 5.34
CA GLY A 85 10.23 -3.36 4.94
C GLY A 85 10.94 -4.37 4.06
N GLU A 86 11.67 -3.89 3.07
CA GLU A 86 12.46 -4.75 2.17
C GLU A 86 13.53 -5.52 2.93
N ALA A 87 14.29 -4.84 3.78
CA ALA A 87 15.36 -5.46 4.56
C ALA A 87 14.82 -6.56 5.47
N MET A 88 13.71 -6.31 6.14
CA MET A 88 13.10 -7.30 7.03
C MET A 88 12.49 -8.48 6.26
N ALA A 89 11.82 -8.22 5.15
CA ALA A 89 11.27 -9.27 4.31
C ALA A 89 12.37 -10.20 3.77
N ARG A 90 13.50 -9.65 3.33
CA ARG A 90 14.66 -10.43 2.92
C ARG A 90 15.23 -11.26 4.07
N ASN A 91 15.37 -10.65 5.24
CA ASN A 91 15.88 -11.33 6.43
C ASN A 91 14.99 -12.51 6.85
N TRP A 92 13.68 -12.40 6.66
CA TRP A 92 12.73 -13.47 6.96
C TRP A 92 12.63 -14.53 5.85
N GLY A 93 13.37 -14.38 4.77
CA GLY A 93 13.35 -15.34 3.66
C GLY A 93 12.08 -15.32 2.84
N MET A 94 11.41 -14.18 2.75
CA MET A 94 10.20 -14.05 1.94
C MET A 94 10.49 -14.20 0.45
N PRO A 95 9.49 -14.66 -0.35
CA PRO A 95 9.66 -14.78 -1.80
C PRO A 95 10.09 -13.47 -2.45
N ASP A 96 10.93 -13.55 -3.48
CA ASP A 96 11.49 -12.38 -4.18
C ASP A 96 10.42 -11.42 -4.69
N ARG A 97 9.29 -11.94 -5.17
CA ARG A 97 8.20 -11.09 -5.69
C ARG A 97 7.51 -10.31 -4.58
N VAL A 98 7.40 -10.87 -3.39
CA VAL A 98 6.87 -10.16 -2.21
C VAL A 98 7.81 -9.00 -1.86
N VAL A 99 9.11 -9.27 -1.81
CA VAL A 99 10.13 -8.25 -1.54
C VAL A 99 10.09 -7.14 -2.59
N ALA A 100 10.04 -7.53 -3.87
CA ALA A 100 9.96 -6.57 -4.98
C ALA A 100 8.70 -5.70 -4.91
N GLY A 101 7.58 -6.28 -4.47
CA GLY A 101 6.31 -5.57 -4.31
C GLY A 101 6.33 -4.47 -3.27
N ILE A 102 7.22 -4.57 -2.28
CA ILE A 102 7.36 -3.55 -1.24
C ILE A 102 7.86 -2.22 -1.83
N ARG A 103 8.78 -2.26 -2.78
CA ARG A 103 9.45 -1.08 -3.33
C ARG A 103 8.89 -0.56 -4.65
N SER A 104 8.16 -1.37 -5.36
CA SER A 104 7.71 -1.02 -6.71
C SER A 104 6.73 0.16 -6.70
N ALA A 105 7.00 1.16 -7.54
CA ALA A 105 6.05 2.25 -7.80
C ALA A 105 4.81 1.76 -8.57
N GLY A 106 4.93 0.67 -9.29
CA GLY A 106 3.82 0.01 -9.98
C GLY A 106 3.44 0.60 -11.33
N THR A 107 3.48 1.92 -11.49
CA THR A 107 3.05 2.58 -12.74
C THR A 107 3.93 2.23 -13.93
N GLN A 108 5.19 1.91 -13.70
CA GLN A 108 6.16 1.52 -14.73
C GLN A 108 6.65 0.07 -14.58
N ALA A 109 6.01 -0.68 -13.69
CA ALA A 109 6.38 -2.08 -13.47
C ALA A 109 6.09 -2.92 -14.71
N SER A 110 7.05 -3.74 -15.11
CA SER A 110 6.88 -4.70 -16.22
C SER A 110 6.00 -5.88 -15.82
N ASP A 111 5.93 -6.18 -14.53
CA ASP A 111 5.18 -7.30 -13.97
C ASP A 111 3.81 -6.81 -13.49
N ASP A 112 2.75 -7.45 -13.96
CA ASP A 112 1.37 -7.12 -13.58
C ASP A 112 1.11 -7.28 -12.09
N LEU A 113 1.74 -8.26 -11.45
CA LEU A 113 1.61 -8.46 -10.01
C LEU A 113 2.12 -7.26 -9.22
N LEU A 114 3.27 -6.72 -9.60
CA LEU A 114 3.85 -5.54 -8.95
C LEU A 114 2.97 -4.30 -9.15
N ALA A 115 2.43 -4.13 -10.35
CA ALA A 115 1.53 -3.01 -10.66
C ALA A 115 0.23 -3.11 -9.85
N ILE A 116 -0.35 -4.31 -9.75
CA ILE A 116 -1.57 -4.57 -8.98
C ILE A 116 -1.33 -4.33 -7.49
N THR A 117 -0.21 -4.79 -6.97
CA THR A 117 0.16 -4.61 -5.55
C THR A 117 0.24 -3.13 -5.18
N ALA A 118 0.94 -2.34 -5.98
CA ALA A 118 1.07 -0.90 -5.76
C ALA A 118 -0.29 -0.19 -5.89
N PHE A 119 -1.06 -0.55 -6.90
CA PHE A 119 -2.41 0.02 -7.10
C PHE A 119 -3.33 -0.30 -5.93
N ALA A 120 -3.36 -1.56 -5.48
CA ALA A 120 -4.17 -1.99 -4.34
C ALA A 120 -3.83 -1.20 -3.08
N HIS A 121 -2.54 -1.01 -2.80
CA HIS A 121 -2.10 -0.24 -1.64
C HIS A 121 -2.55 1.23 -1.72
N GLU A 122 -2.33 1.88 -2.86
CA GLU A 122 -2.71 3.28 -3.02
C GLU A 122 -4.22 3.47 -3.03
N LEU A 123 -4.96 2.55 -3.63
CA LEU A 123 -6.42 2.56 -3.62
C LEU A 123 -6.96 2.44 -2.19
N THR A 124 -6.45 1.46 -1.43
CA THR A 124 -6.85 1.24 -0.04
C THR A 124 -6.57 2.48 0.81
N THR A 125 -5.39 3.07 0.64
CA THR A 125 -5.01 4.28 1.35
C THR A 125 -5.95 5.44 1.00
N ALA A 126 -6.28 5.62 -0.26
CA ALA A 126 -7.18 6.69 -0.70
C ALA A 126 -8.60 6.55 -0.14
N VAL A 127 -9.07 5.31 0.00
CA VAL A 127 -10.45 5.05 0.47
C VAL A 127 -10.56 5.12 1.98
N TYR A 128 -9.58 4.59 2.72
CA TYR A 128 -9.74 4.32 4.15
C TYR A 128 -8.91 5.18 5.08
N ARG A 129 -7.88 5.88 4.61
CA ARG A 129 -7.10 6.75 5.50
C ARG A 129 -7.76 8.12 5.65
N ARG A 130 -7.91 8.54 6.91
CA ARG A 130 -8.59 9.79 7.27
C ARG A 130 -7.74 11.04 7.08
N ASP A 131 -6.45 10.89 6.87
CA ASP A 131 -5.51 11.98 6.64
C ASP A 131 -5.55 12.51 5.20
N ALA A 132 -6.38 11.91 4.35
CA ALA A 132 -6.61 12.42 3.00
C ALA A 132 -7.39 13.74 3.05
N ASP A 133 -6.97 14.69 2.21
CA ASP A 133 -7.67 15.97 2.06
C ASP A 133 -9.09 15.70 1.55
N PRO A 134 -10.15 16.08 2.32
CA PRO A 134 -11.52 15.82 1.89
C PRO A 134 -11.94 16.58 0.62
N ALA A 135 -11.17 17.60 0.22
CA ALA A 135 -11.41 18.32 -1.03
C ALA A 135 -10.88 17.58 -2.27
N ARG A 136 -10.09 16.52 -2.10
CA ARG A 136 -9.47 15.75 -3.17
C ARG A 136 -10.15 14.41 -3.34
N ASP A 137 -10.46 14.04 -4.57
CA ASP A 137 -10.90 12.69 -4.90
C ASP A 137 -9.64 11.82 -5.07
N GLY A 138 -9.18 11.26 -3.94
CA GLY A 138 -7.99 10.41 -3.93
C GLY A 138 -8.11 9.17 -4.81
N VAL A 139 -9.31 8.59 -4.89
CA VAL A 139 -9.58 7.43 -5.74
C VAL A 139 -9.41 7.81 -7.21
N ALA A 140 -9.97 8.97 -7.63
CA ALA A 140 -9.83 9.45 -9.01
C ALA A 140 -8.36 9.67 -9.38
N GLU A 141 -7.58 10.25 -8.48
CA GLU A 141 -6.14 10.47 -8.71
C GLU A 141 -5.37 9.15 -8.88
N VAL A 142 -5.66 8.17 -8.05
CA VAL A 142 -5.03 6.83 -8.14
C VAL A 142 -5.41 6.17 -9.45
N LEU A 143 -6.69 6.19 -9.83
CA LEU A 143 -7.16 5.64 -11.09
C LEU A 143 -6.46 6.29 -12.29
N GLN A 144 -6.32 7.61 -12.27
CA GLN A 144 -5.66 8.35 -13.35
C GLN A 144 -4.19 7.95 -13.50
N ARG A 145 -3.46 7.82 -12.39
CA ARG A 145 -2.04 7.44 -12.44
C ARG A 145 -1.82 6.02 -12.98
N PHE A 146 -2.73 5.10 -12.69
CA PHE A 146 -2.61 3.71 -13.14
C PHE A 146 -3.40 3.40 -14.41
N ALA A 147 -4.10 4.36 -14.99
CA ALA A 147 -5.00 4.14 -16.14
C ALA A 147 -4.29 3.50 -17.33
N LYS A 148 -3.10 3.97 -17.68
CA LYS A 148 -2.32 3.42 -18.80
C LYS A 148 -1.81 2.01 -18.52
N ARG A 149 -1.46 1.75 -17.27
CA ARG A 149 -0.84 0.48 -16.88
C ARG A 149 -1.86 -0.63 -16.70
N LEU A 150 -2.97 -0.34 -16.01
CA LEU A 150 -3.95 -1.37 -15.64
C LEU A 150 -5.26 -1.31 -16.44
N LYS A 151 -5.59 -0.19 -17.05
CA LYS A 151 -6.78 -0.01 -17.88
C LYS A 151 -8.08 -0.40 -17.16
N LEU A 152 -8.20 0.02 -15.90
CA LEU A 152 -9.38 -0.25 -15.06
C LEU A 152 -10.29 0.97 -14.98
N GLY A 153 -11.59 0.77 -15.06
CA GLY A 153 -12.62 1.79 -14.89
C GLY A 153 -13.13 1.86 -13.46
N ARG A 154 -13.88 2.93 -13.14
CA ARG A 154 -14.46 3.13 -11.80
C ARG A 154 -15.40 2.00 -11.38
N ASP A 155 -16.22 1.48 -12.30
CA ASP A 155 -17.19 0.42 -12.00
C ASP A 155 -16.48 -0.87 -11.60
N GLU A 156 -15.42 -1.23 -12.31
CA GLU A 156 -14.62 -2.40 -12.01
C GLU A 156 -13.95 -2.27 -10.63
N VAL A 157 -13.39 -1.09 -10.34
CA VAL A 157 -12.77 -0.81 -9.04
C VAL A 157 -13.81 -0.81 -7.93
N GLY A 158 -14.99 -0.25 -8.17
CA GLY A 158 -16.10 -0.31 -7.21
C GLY A 158 -16.49 -1.74 -6.85
N GLY A 159 -16.54 -2.62 -7.85
CA GLY A 159 -16.77 -4.05 -7.64
C GLY A 159 -15.71 -4.73 -6.79
N VAL A 160 -14.45 -4.41 -7.03
CA VAL A 160 -13.31 -4.92 -6.24
C VAL A 160 -13.43 -4.49 -4.78
N LEU A 161 -13.72 -3.21 -4.53
CA LEU A 161 -13.88 -2.69 -3.18
C LEU A 161 -15.02 -3.38 -2.43
N GLN A 162 -16.15 -3.63 -3.09
CA GLN A 162 -17.27 -4.33 -2.47
C GLN A 162 -16.97 -5.80 -2.20
N SER A 163 -16.32 -6.50 -3.12
CA SER A 163 -16.00 -7.91 -2.96
C SER A 163 -15.01 -8.13 -1.81
N ALA A 164 -14.05 -7.26 -1.64
CA ALA A 164 -13.05 -7.36 -0.57
C ALA A 164 -13.67 -7.22 0.82
N LEU A 165 -14.74 -6.45 0.97
CA LEU A 165 -15.44 -6.27 2.24
C LEU A 165 -16.24 -7.50 2.67
N LYS A 166 -16.56 -8.41 1.74
CA LYS A 166 -17.32 -9.64 2.03
C LYS A 166 -16.44 -10.78 2.53
N GLU A 167 -15.15 -10.63 2.43
CA GLU A 167 -14.16 -11.60 2.87
C GLU A 167 -13.60 -11.21 4.25
#